data_fab957443b6e9aedf6da041527dc1c5e
#
_entry.id   fab957443b6e9aedf6da041527dc1c5e
#
_cell.length_a   1.000
_cell.length_b   1.000
_cell.length_c   1.000
_cell.angle_alpha   90.00
_cell.angle_beta   90.00
_cell.angle_gamma   90.00
#
_symmetry.space_group_name_H-M   'P 1'
#
loop_
_entity.id
_entity.type
_entity.pdbx_description
1 polymer ?
#
loop_
_entity_poly.entity_id
_entity_poly.type
_entity_poly.pdbx_seq_one_letter_code
_entity_poly.pdbx_strand_id
1 'polypeptide(L)'
;MQGDEPPGGGDAEQETDVERSRIVGELIAGLSGLSPSEVPGALCRHCVALLPEVAGLSISMPADGSDRGVVLCASDDVAARPAEIQFTLGEGPCREATRLRAPVFATDLTCAPDARRWPLFSAQATKAGVEAVFSLPLTGTGTPLGTLDLYRRTTGSWSVDRLRTALLVADAVTLTVLALDQASPDFEGVVTWLSGAESDREEVHQATGMIMMQLGVSAEEALLRLRARAFAQGRTATHVARAIVPTMDLRDD
;
A
#
# COMPACT_ATOMS: atom_id res chain seq x y z
N MET A 1 35.49 -16.12 38.48
CA MET A 1 34.16 -15.65 38.18
C MET A 1 34.13 -15.46 36.68
N GLN A 2 33.85 -16.54 35.93
CA GLN A 2 33.71 -16.52 34.48
C GLN A 2 32.27 -16.07 34.19
N GLY A 3 32.14 -14.96 33.46
CA GLY A 3 30.84 -14.49 33.00
C GLY A 3 30.31 -15.41 31.89
N ASP A 4 29.16 -15.98 32.14
CA ASP A 4 28.36 -16.73 31.18
C ASP A 4 27.74 -15.72 30.21
N GLU A 5 28.32 -15.59 29.02
CA GLU A 5 27.66 -14.87 27.89
C GLU A 5 26.52 -15.77 27.38
N PRO A 6 25.33 -15.26 27.19
CA PRO A 6 24.23 -16.04 26.64
C PRO A 6 24.55 -16.38 25.17
N PRO A 7 24.54 -17.67 24.76
CA PRO A 7 24.63 -18.06 23.35
C PRO A 7 23.30 -17.77 22.69
N GLY A 8 23.27 -17.07 21.55
CA GLY A 8 22.07 -17.10 20.72
C GLY A 8 21.72 -15.89 19.82
N GLY A 9 22.51 -14.81 19.81
CA GLY A 9 22.20 -13.68 18.91
C GLY A 9 22.53 -13.95 17.44
N GLY A 10 23.66 -14.60 17.17
CA GLY A 10 24.17 -14.79 15.81
C GLY A 10 23.37 -15.82 14.98
N ASP A 11 22.91 -16.89 15.59
CA ASP A 11 22.20 -17.96 14.88
C ASP A 11 20.79 -17.49 14.41
N ALA A 12 20.09 -16.71 15.24
CA ALA A 12 18.78 -16.17 14.91
C ALA A 12 18.85 -15.09 13.80
N GLU A 13 19.90 -14.28 13.77
CA GLU A 13 20.12 -13.30 12.70
C GLU A 13 20.44 -13.99 11.37
N GLN A 14 21.31 -15.01 11.38
CA GLN A 14 21.64 -15.79 10.20
C GLN A 14 20.44 -16.53 9.63
N GLU A 15 19.60 -17.14 10.47
CA GLU A 15 18.37 -17.80 10.04
C GLU A 15 17.39 -16.82 9.40
N THR A 16 17.29 -15.61 9.95
CA THR A 16 16.45 -14.53 9.40
C THR A 16 16.95 -14.07 8.04
N ASP A 17 18.27 -13.93 7.85
CA ASP A 17 18.87 -13.52 6.57
C ASP A 17 18.72 -14.60 5.48
N VAL A 18 18.85 -15.87 5.85
CA VAL A 18 18.63 -17.00 4.94
C VAL A 18 17.18 -17.04 4.49
N GLU A 19 16.24 -16.90 5.40
CA GLU A 19 14.81 -16.91 5.08
C GLU A 19 14.42 -15.71 4.22
N ARG A 20 14.91 -14.52 4.54
CA ARG A 20 14.72 -13.32 3.71
C ARG A 20 15.25 -13.52 2.29
N SER A 21 16.46 -14.06 2.16
CA SER A 21 17.09 -14.32 0.85
C SER A 21 16.30 -15.35 0.04
N ARG A 22 15.75 -16.38 0.70
CA ARG A 22 14.86 -17.35 0.07
C ARG A 22 13.60 -16.68 -0.48
N ILE A 23 12.92 -15.87 0.33
CA ILE A 23 11.70 -15.15 -0.09
C ILE A 23 12.00 -14.20 -1.26
N VAL A 24 13.07 -13.43 -1.20
CA VAL A 24 13.51 -12.55 -2.31
C VAL A 24 13.73 -13.37 -3.59
N GLY A 25 14.44 -14.49 -3.48
CA GLY A 25 14.70 -15.38 -4.62
C GLY A 25 13.42 -15.94 -5.24
N GLU A 26 12.45 -16.34 -4.43
CA GLU A 26 11.15 -16.83 -4.89
C GLU A 26 10.34 -15.70 -5.58
N LEU A 27 10.32 -14.50 -5.03
CA LEU A 27 9.66 -13.36 -5.63
C LEU A 27 10.29 -13.02 -7.00
N ILE A 28 11.61 -12.87 -7.07
CA ILE A 28 12.31 -12.55 -8.33
C ILE A 28 12.09 -13.66 -9.37
N ALA A 29 12.18 -14.93 -8.98
CA ALA A 29 11.93 -16.05 -9.88
C ALA A 29 10.49 -16.05 -10.42
N GLY A 30 9.50 -15.76 -9.57
CA GLY A 30 8.10 -15.65 -9.96
C GLY A 30 7.78 -14.46 -10.86
N LEU A 31 8.66 -13.46 -10.91
CA LEU A 31 8.51 -12.28 -11.76
C LEU A 31 9.30 -12.39 -13.07
N SER A 32 10.20 -13.36 -13.19
CA SER A 32 11.06 -13.53 -14.34
C SER A 32 10.27 -13.81 -15.62
N GLY A 33 10.58 -13.08 -16.69
CA GLY A 33 9.95 -13.26 -18.01
C GLY A 33 8.56 -12.62 -18.15
N LEU A 34 8.06 -11.95 -17.13
CA LEU A 34 6.82 -11.17 -17.20
C LEU A 34 7.07 -9.82 -17.90
N SER A 35 6.05 -9.32 -18.58
CA SER A 35 6.06 -7.94 -19.08
C SER A 35 5.97 -6.94 -17.90
N PRO A 36 6.49 -5.71 -18.06
CA PRO A 36 6.44 -4.69 -17.01
C PRO A 36 5.04 -4.46 -16.41
N SER A 37 3.99 -4.51 -17.22
CA SER A 37 2.62 -4.32 -16.78
C SER A 37 2.07 -5.49 -15.96
N GLU A 38 2.64 -6.69 -16.06
CA GLU A 38 2.20 -7.88 -15.33
C GLU A 38 2.90 -8.03 -13.97
N VAL A 39 4.10 -7.44 -13.82
CA VAL A 39 4.94 -7.59 -12.63
C VAL A 39 4.24 -7.15 -11.34
N PRO A 40 3.59 -5.96 -11.25
CA PRO A 40 2.95 -5.55 -10.00
C PRO A 40 1.89 -6.53 -9.52
N GLY A 41 0.99 -6.96 -10.42
CA GLY A 41 -0.05 -7.92 -10.09
C GLY A 41 0.51 -9.30 -9.69
N ALA A 42 1.57 -9.76 -10.36
CA ALA A 42 2.25 -11.01 -10.00
C ALA A 42 2.92 -10.91 -8.63
N LEU A 43 3.59 -9.79 -8.32
CA LEU A 43 4.20 -9.54 -7.02
C LEU A 43 3.17 -9.68 -5.89
N CYS A 44 2.03 -9.01 -6.02
CA CYS A 44 0.95 -9.12 -5.04
C CYS A 44 0.45 -10.55 -4.87
N ARG A 45 0.25 -11.31 -5.95
CA ARG A 45 -0.19 -12.72 -5.89
C ARG A 45 0.84 -13.62 -5.20
N HIS A 46 2.12 -13.45 -5.50
CA HIS A 46 3.18 -14.23 -4.86
C HIS A 46 3.29 -13.91 -3.36
N CYS A 47 3.16 -12.65 -2.97
CA CYS A 47 3.15 -12.27 -1.56
C CYS A 47 1.97 -12.88 -0.79
N VAL A 48 0.76 -12.94 -1.37
CA VAL A 48 -0.40 -13.60 -0.74
C VAL A 48 -0.12 -15.09 -0.52
N ALA A 49 0.50 -15.77 -1.49
CA ALA A 49 0.82 -17.20 -1.36
C ALA A 49 1.78 -17.49 -0.18
N LEU A 50 2.64 -16.54 0.19
CA LEU A 50 3.54 -16.64 1.34
C LEU A 50 2.84 -16.34 2.69
N LEU A 51 1.63 -15.80 2.68
CA LEU A 51 0.89 -15.34 3.85
C LEU A 51 -0.52 -15.97 3.91
N PRO A 52 -0.65 -17.28 4.18
CA PRO A 52 -1.90 -18.04 4.02
C PRO A 52 -3.07 -17.55 4.90
N GLU A 53 -2.80 -16.75 5.92
CA GLU A 53 -3.87 -16.20 6.79
C GLU A 53 -4.34 -14.80 6.39
N VAL A 54 -3.71 -14.23 5.38
CA VAL A 54 -4.10 -12.97 4.79
C VAL A 54 -5.15 -13.26 3.72
N ALA A 55 -6.27 -12.56 3.79
CA ALA A 55 -7.31 -12.70 2.77
C ALA A 55 -6.92 -12.00 1.47
N GLY A 56 -6.06 -10.99 1.55
CA GLY A 56 -5.45 -10.31 0.42
C GLY A 56 -4.54 -9.17 0.89
N LEU A 57 -3.83 -8.58 -0.05
CA LEU A 57 -2.90 -7.49 0.21
C LEU A 57 -2.85 -6.47 -0.93
N SER A 58 -2.39 -5.28 -0.60
CA SER A 58 -2.04 -4.24 -1.57
C SER A 58 -0.69 -3.64 -1.25
N ILE A 59 -0.01 -3.16 -2.29
CA ILE A 59 1.21 -2.38 -2.19
C ILE A 59 0.88 -0.97 -2.65
N SER A 60 1.16 0.01 -1.81
CA SER A 60 0.99 1.42 -2.11
C SER A 60 2.33 2.13 -2.04
N MET A 61 2.58 3.05 -2.97
CA MET A 61 3.80 3.85 -3.02
C MET A 61 3.46 5.34 -3.02
N PRO A 62 4.33 6.21 -2.45
CA PRO A 62 4.13 7.65 -2.53
C PRO A 62 4.24 8.10 -3.99
N ALA A 63 3.33 8.95 -4.42
CA ALA A 63 3.43 9.66 -5.69
C ALA A 63 4.09 11.03 -5.44
N ASP A 64 5.05 11.42 -6.29
CA ASP A 64 5.68 12.76 -6.31
C ASP A 64 6.19 13.28 -4.96
N GLY A 65 6.72 12.41 -4.10
CA GLY A 65 7.22 12.81 -2.78
C GLY A 65 6.12 13.33 -1.82
N SER A 66 4.86 13.20 -2.21
CA SER A 66 3.72 13.57 -1.38
C SER A 66 3.30 12.40 -0.48
N ASP A 67 2.65 12.72 0.63
CA ASP A 67 2.03 11.76 1.56
C ASP A 67 0.80 11.02 0.93
N ARG A 68 0.70 11.04 -0.41
CA ARG A 68 -0.40 10.52 -1.23
C ARG A 68 0.03 9.23 -1.88
N GLY A 69 -0.23 8.10 -1.21
CA GLY A 69 0.08 6.78 -1.76
C GLY A 69 -0.78 6.45 -2.99
N VAL A 70 -0.16 5.90 -4.01
CA VAL A 70 -0.79 5.27 -5.17
C VAL A 70 -0.78 3.77 -4.94
N VAL A 71 -1.89 3.09 -5.20
CA VAL A 71 -1.92 1.61 -5.16
C VAL A 71 -1.17 1.09 -6.38
N LEU A 72 0.00 0.55 -6.15
CA LEU A 72 0.81 -0.07 -7.20
C LEU A 72 0.17 -1.38 -7.69
N CYS A 73 -0.26 -2.20 -6.75
CA CYS A 73 -0.99 -3.42 -7.04
C CYS A 73 -1.85 -3.86 -5.83
N ALA A 74 -2.83 -4.69 -6.13
CA ALA A 74 -3.64 -5.39 -5.15
C ALA A 74 -3.83 -6.84 -5.60
N SER A 75 -3.97 -7.75 -4.64
CA SER A 75 -4.15 -9.17 -4.92
C SER A 75 -5.53 -9.50 -5.46
N ASP A 76 -6.51 -8.69 -5.11
CA ASP A 76 -7.91 -8.81 -5.52
C ASP A 76 -8.63 -7.45 -5.37
N ASP A 77 -9.88 -7.40 -5.86
CA ASP A 77 -10.71 -6.18 -5.83
C ASP A 77 -11.03 -5.70 -4.40
N VAL A 78 -11.05 -6.61 -3.41
CA VAL A 78 -11.28 -6.24 -2.01
C VAL A 78 -10.02 -5.63 -1.41
N ALA A 79 -8.84 -6.15 -1.78
CA ALA A 79 -7.55 -5.65 -1.30
C ALA A 79 -7.27 -4.19 -1.74
N ALA A 80 -7.77 -3.79 -2.90
CA ALA A 80 -7.64 -2.42 -3.38
C ALA A 80 -8.47 -1.42 -2.56
N ARG A 81 -9.59 -1.86 -1.98
CA ARG A 81 -10.56 -0.98 -1.29
C ARG A 81 -10.01 -0.28 -0.04
N PRO A 82 -9.31 -0.96 0.90
CA PRO A 82 -8.74 -0.29 2.06
C PRO A 82 -7.84 0.89 1.69
N ALA A 83 -6.97 0.73 0.70
CA ALA A 83 -6.08 1.80 0.25
C ALA A 83 -6.87 2.97 -0.38
N GLU A 84 -7.87 2.69 -1.19
CA GLU A 84 -8.73 3.71 -1.80
C GLU A 84 -9.59 4.44 -0.75
N ILE A 85 -10.10 3.71 0.25
CA ILE A 85 -10.83 4.31 1.38
C ILE A 85 -9.89 5.23 2.17
N GLN A 86 -8.68 4.78 2.52
CA GLN A 86 -7.69 5.58 3.26
C GLN A 86 -7.29 6.83 2.48
N PHE A 87 -7.12 6.70 1.16
CA PHE A 87 -6.87 7.86 0.31
C PHE A 87 -8.05 8.85 0.33
N THR A 88 -9.26 8.36 0.17
CA THR A 88 -10.47 9.21 0.13
C THR A 88 -10.72 9.91 1.47
N LEU A 89 -10.54 9.20 2.59
CA LEU A 89 -10.82 9.73 3.92
C LEU A 89 -9.64 10.54 4.50
N GLY A 90 -8.42 10.28 4.05
CA GLY A 90 -7.22 10.87 4.62
C GLY A 90 -6.84 10.28 5.99
N GLU A 91 -7.46 9.18 6.41
CA GLU A 91 -7.17 8.47 7.66
C GLU A 91 -7.07 6.96 7.42
N GLY A 92 -6.35 6.26 8.29
CA GLY A 92 -6.24 4.81 8.30
C GLY A 92 -4.84 4.30 8.64
N PRO A 93 -4.71 2.96 8.82
CA PRO A 93 -3.45 2.31 9.23
C PRO A 93 -2.27 2.59 8.29
N CYS A 94 -2.46 2.54 6.98
CA CYS A 94 -1.42 2.79 5.97
C CYS A 94 -0.80 4.18 6.12
N ARG A 95 -1.64 5.22 6.22
CA ARG A 95 -1.18 6.59 6.41
C ARG A 95 -0.41 6.77 7.72
N GLU A 96 -0.87 6.09 8.76
CA GLU A 96 -0.20 6.14 10.04
C GLU A 96 1.12 5.38 10.02
N ALA A 97 1.19 4.21 9.36
CA ALA A 97 2.42 3.46 9.19
C ALA A 97 3.49 4.27 8.43
N THR A 98 3.07 4.96 7.35
CA THR A 98 3.96 5.87 6.61
C THR A 98 4.48 7.01 7.49
N ARG A 99 3.59 7.67 8.25
CA ARG A 99 3.96 8.78 9.14
C ARG A 99 4.87 8.36 10.28
N LEU A 100 4.59 7.21 10.91
CA LEU A 100 5.37 6.68 12.03
C LEU A 100 6.65 5.96 11.58
N ARG A 101 6.74 5.58 10.30
CA ARG A 101 7.79 4.70 9.77
C ARG A 101 7.91 3.39 10.56
N ALA A 102 6.78 2.88 10.99
CA ALA A 102 6.65 1.69 11.82
C ALA A 102 5.39 0.91 11.46
N PRO A 103 5.39 -0.42 11.67
CA PRO A 103 4.20 -1.23 11.49
C PRO A 103 3.02 -0.72 12.31
N VAL A 104 1.84 -0.68 11.69
CA VAL A 104 0.59 -0.30 12.35
C VAL A 104 -0.41 -1.44 12.20
N PHE A 105 -0.94 -1.90 13.32
CA PHE A 105 -1.85 -3.03 13.38
C PHE A 105 -3.23 -2.56 13.83
N ALA A 106 -4.22 -2.74 12.98
CA ALA A 106 -5.63 -2.62 13.27
C ALA A 106 -6.19 -4.05 13.34
N THR A 107 -6.18 -4.63 14.52
CA THR A 107 -6.52 -6.04 14.74
C THR A 107 -8.03 -6.29 14.81
N ASP A 108 -8.81 -5.24 15.05
CA ASP A 108 -10.27 -5.30 15.10
C ASP A 108 -10.90 -3.95 14.74
N LEU A 109 -11.25 -3.81 13.46
CA LEU A 109 -11.92 -2.62 12.95
C LEU A 109 -13.41 -2.53 13.35
N THR A 110 -13.96 -3.58 13.96
CA THR A 110 -15.38 -3.63 14.35
C THR A 110 -15.63 -3.00 15.71
N CYS A 111 -14.61 -2.87 16.56
CA CYS A 111 -14.72 -2.33 17.89
C CYS A 111 -13.52 -1.47 18.31
N ALA A 112 -13.65 -0.82 19.49
CA ALA A 112 -12.55 -0.08 20.09
C ALA A 112 -11.41 -1.03 20.55
N PRO A 113 -10.14 -0.61 20.51
CA PRO A 113 -9.69 0.77 20.26
C PRO A 113 -9.59 1.16 18.76
N ASP A 114 -9.46 0.20 17.83
CA ASP A 114 -9.13 0.47 16.43
C ASP A 114 -10.23 1.26 15.72
N ALA A 115 -11.50 0.90 15.95
CA ALA A 115 -12.64 1.63 15.39
C ALA A 115 -12.73 3.09 15.87
N ARG A 116 -12.16 3.43 17.03
CA ARG A 116 -12.08 4.81 17.53
C ARG A 116 -10.89 5.56 16.96
N ARG A 117 -9.82 4.84 16.62
CA ARG A 117 -8.60 5.42 16.06
C ARG A 117 -8.83 5.93 14.64
N TRP A 118 -9.61 5.18 13.86
CA TRP A 118 -9.97 5.52 12.47
C TRP A 118 -11.46 5.30 12.23
N PRO A 119 -12.35 6.17 12.75
CA PRO A 119 -13.79 5.89 12.78
C PRO A 119 -14.43 5.82 11.39
N LEU A 120 -14.02 6.67 10.47
CA LEU A 120 -14.57 6.67 9.12
C LEU A 120 -14.00 5.51 8.29
N PHE A 121 -12.70 5.25 8.40
CA PHE A 121 -12.04 4.13 7.74
C PHE A 121 -12.64 2.81 8.22
N SER A 122 -12.71 2.57 9.53
CA SER A 122 -13.23 1.34 10.09
C SER A 122 -14.66 1.06 9.65
N ALA A 123 -15.52 2.08 9.64
CA ALA A 123 -16.90 1.93 9.20
C ALA A 123 -17.02 1.56 7.69
N GLN A 124 -16.12 2.04 6.84
CA GLN A 124 -16.15 1.70 5.42
C GLN A 124 -15.42 0.39 5.11
N ALA A 125 -14.31 0.11 5.79
CA ALA A 125 -13.55 -1.12 5.61
C ALA A 125 -14.38 -2.35 6.03
N THR A 126 -15.07 -2.28 7.17
CA THR A 126 -15.95 -3.37 7.63
C THR A 126 -17.13 -3.61 6.68
N LYS A 127 -17.73 -2.56 6.10
CA LYS A 127 -18.74 -2.71 5.04
C LYS A 127 -18.19 -3.39 3.79
N ALA A 128 -16.89 -3.24 3.51
CA ALA A 128 -16.22 -3.92 2.41
C ALA A 128 -15.78 -5.36 2.74
N GLY A 129 -16.10 -5.85 3.96
CA GLY A 129 -15.73 -7.19 4.42
C GLY A 129 -14.29 -7.29 4.95
N VAL A 130 -13.70 -6.17 5.37
CA VAL A 130 -12.35 -6.09 5.96
C VAL A 130 -12.49 -5.80 7.44
N GLU A 131 -12.08 -6.75 8.29
CA GLU A 131 -12.22 -6.65 9.75
C GLU A 131 -10.89 -6.37 10.47
N ALA A 132 -9.75 -6.67 9.83
CA ALA A 132 -8.43 -6.33 10.33
C ALA A 132 -7.50 -5.91 9.19
N VAL A 133 -6.58 -4.96 9.49
CA VAL A 133 -5.56 -4.46 8.55
C VAL A 133 -4.23 -4.34 9.29
N PHE A 134 -3.18 -4.84 8.63
CA PHE A 134 -1.80 -4.75 9.10
C PHE A 134 -1.00 -3.99 8.04
N SER A 135 -0.62 -2.77 8.35
CA SER A 135 0.13 -1.89 7.44
C SER A 135 1.61 -1.91 7.81
N LEU A 136 2.44 -2.42 6.90
CA LEU A 136 3.88 -2.55 7.06
C LEU A 136 4.58 -1.54 6.15
N PRO A 137 5.42 -0.63 6.69
CA PRO A 137 6.16 0.30 5.85
C PRO A 137 7.22 -0.46 5.05
N LEU A 138 7.31 -0.16 3.76
CA LEU A 138 8.39 -0.58 2.88
C LEU A 138 9.51 0.46 2.99
N THR A 139 10.58 0.13 3.69
CA THR A 139 11.66 1.08 4.01
C THR A 139 12.93 0.70 3.30
N GLY A 140 13.37 1.54 2.37
CA GLY A 140 14.72 1.49 1.81
C GLY A 140 15.73 2.23 2.68
N THR A 141 16.84 2.69 2.10
CA THR A 141 17.91 3.44 2.79
C THR A 141 17.46 4.83 3.25
N GLY A 142 16.53 4.89 4.21
CA GLY A 142 16.15 6.13 4.91
C GLY A 142 14.84 6.79 4.49
N THR A 143 14.31 6.49 3.32
CA THR A 143 13.01 7.05 2.86
C THR A 143 11.98 5.91 2.74
N PRO A 144 10.73 6.09 3.23
CA PRO A 144 9.69 5.12 2.99
C PRO A 144 9.40 5.00 1.49
N LEU A 145 9.54 3.80 0.95
CA LEU A 145 9.20 3.50 -0.45
C LEU A 145 7.69 3.31 -0.62
N GLY A 146 6.98 3.01 0.47
CA GLY A 146 5.56 2.74 0.43
C GLY A 146 5.08 1.94 1.62
N THR A 147 3.95 1.26 1.45
CA THR A 147 3.39 0.34 2.43
C THR A 147 2.91 -0.95 1.78
N LEU A 148 3.07 -2.04 2.52
CA LEU A 148 2.41 -3.31 2.27
C LEU A 148 1.23 -3.41 3.24
N ASP A 149 0.02 -3.38 2.72
CA ASP A 149 -1.21 -3.46 3.51
C ASP A 149 -1.82 -4.84 3.37
N LEU A 150 -1.87 -5.57 4.47
CA LEU A 150 -2.40 -6.93 4.57
C LEU A 150 -3.78 -6.85 5.21
N TYR A 151 -4.81 -7.47 4.60
CA TYR A 151 -6.13 -7.46 5.18
C TYR A 151 -6.64 -8.86 5.52
N ARG A 152 -7.52 -8.92 6.53
CA ARG A 152 -8.24 -10.13 6.92
C ARG A 152 -9.74 -9.87 7.00
N ARG A 153 -10.50 -10.94 6.78
CA ARG A 153 -11.96 -10.96 6.93
C ARG A 153 -12.41 -11.36 8.34
N THR A 154 -11.43 -11.54 9.24
CA THR A 154 -11.64 -11.93 10.65
C THR A 154 -10.76 -11.06 11.53
N THR A 155 -11.30 -10.69 12.69
CA THR A 155 -10.55 -9.98 13.72
C THR A 155 -9.48 -10.83 14.37
N GLY A 156 -8.58 -10.21 15.11
CA GLY A 156 -7.59 -10.86 15.97
C GLY A 156 -6.14 -10.49 15.63
N SER A 157 -5.28 -10.59 16.63
CA SER A 157 -3.84 -10.39 16.52
C SER A 157 -3.16 -11.56 15.84
N TRP A 158 -1.97 -11.33 15.33
CA TRP A 158 -1.09 -12.39 14.83
C TRP A 158 -0.20 -12.96 15.94
N SER A 159 0.20 -14.22 15.77
CA SER A 159 1.31 -14.79 16.52
C SER A 159 2.63 -14.11 16.14
N VAL A 160 3.64 -14.23 17.00
CA VAL A 160 4.96 -13.66 16.75
C VAL A 160 5.57 -14.21 15.45
N ASP A 161 5.41 -15.51 15.18
CA ASP A 161 5.97 -16.14 13.97
C ASP A 161 5.33 -15.60 12.70
N ARG A 162 4.02 -15.38 12.71
CA ARG A 162 3.28 -14.79 11.57
C ARG A 162 3.67 -13.35 11.32
N LEU A 163 3.82 -12.60 12.39
CA LEU A 163 4.30 -11.23 12.30
C LEU A 163 5.72 -11.18 11.72
N ARG A 164 6.60 -12.08 12.19
CA ARG A 164 7.95 -12.23 11.65
C ARG A 164 7.92 -12.53 10.15
N THR A 165 7.11 -13.49 9.70
CA THR A 165 6.96 -13.81 8.27
C THR A 165 6.46 -12.61 7.47
N ALA A 166 5.45 -11.88 7.96
CA ALA A 166 4.95 -10.69 7.28
C ALA A 166 5.99 -9.58 7.15
N LEU A 167 6.81 -9.36 8.19
CA LEU A 167 7.92 -8.41 8.14
C LEU A 167 8.99 -8.85 7.14
N LEU A 168 9.33 -10.13 7.09
CA LEU A 168 10.28 -10.67 6.10
C LEU A 168 9.75 -10.51 4.67
N VAL A 169 8.45 -10.71 4.46
CA VAL A 169 7.81 -10.45 3.15
C VAL A 169 7.89 -8.97 2.80
N ALA A 170 7.63 -8.06 3.75
CA ALA A 170 7.75 -6.62 3.51
C ALA A 170 9.19 -6.21 3.15
N ASP A 171 10.19 -6.76 3.84
CA ASP A 171 11.61 -6.55 3.52
C ASP A 171 11.94 -7.11 2.13
N ALA A 172 11.47 -8.31 1.81
CA ALA A 172 11.68 -8.93 0.51
C ALA A 172 11.03 -8.15 -0.64
N VAL A 173 9.82 -7.64 -0.43
CA VAL A 173 9.14 -6.74 -1.38
C VAL A 173 9.96 -5.47 -1.60
N THR A 174 10.47 -4.86 -0.51
CA THR A 174 11.34 -3.68 -0.59
C THR A 174 12.57 -3.95 -1.45
N LEU A 175 13.28 -5.04 -1.17
CA LEU A 175 14.48 -5.41 -1.92
C LEU A 175 14.17 -5.76 -3.38
N THR A 176 13.06 -6.43 -3.63
CA THR A 176 12.62 -6.79 -5.00
C THR A 176 12.30 -5.53 -5.80
N VAL A 177 11.56 -4.59 -5.24
CA VAL A 177 11.24 -3.31 -5.88
C VAL A 177 12.51 -2.52 -6.19
N LEU A 178 13.45 -2.43 -5.25
CA LEU A 178 14.73 -1.76 -5.45
C LEU A 178 15.62 -2.45 -6.49
N ALA A 179 15.64 -3.79 -6.51
CA ALA A 179 16.41 -4.55 -7.49
C ALA A 179 15.87 -4.37 -8.91
N LEU A 180 14.55 -4.35 -9.06
CA LEU A 180 13.90 -4.11 -10.35
C LEU A 180 14.12 -2.67 -10.85
N ASP A 181 14.16 -1.70 -9.96
CA ASP A 181 14.48 -0.30 -10.29
C ASP A 181 15.92 -0.13 -10.80
N GLN A 182 16.87 -0.92 -10.25
CA GLN A 182 18.29 -0.84 -10.61
C GLN A 182 18.66 -1.70 -11.83
N ALA A 183 17.88 -2.72 -12.18
CA ALA A 183 18.25 -3.75 -13.15
C ALA A 183 18.23 -3.28 -14.61
N SER A 184 17.72 -2.10 -14.93
CA SER A 184 17.61 -1.61 -16.31
C SER A 184 17.72 -0.10 -16.41
N PRO A 185 18.81 0.41 -17.02
CA PRO A 185 18.91 1.83 -17.39
C PRO A 185 17.88 2.26 -18.44
N ASP A 186 17.39 1.30 -19.26
CA ASP A 186 16.33 1.49 -20.27
C ASP A 186 14.96 1.00 -19.80
N PHE A 187 14.89 0.43 -18.60
CA PHE A 187 13.66 -0.04 -18.00
C PHE A 187 13.18 1.06 -17.06
N GLU A 188 12.21 1.80 -17.50
CA GLU A 188 11.45 2.74 -16.65
C GLU A 188 10.67 1.99 -15.55
N GLY A 189 11.29 1.02 -14.90
CA GLY A 189 10.83 -0.01 -13.99
C GLY A 189 9.69 0.41 -13.07
N VAL A 190 10.06 0.83 -11.85
CA VAL A 190 9.08 1.32 -10.85
C VAL A 190 8.39 2.59 -11.35
N VAL A 191 9.07 3.44 -12.12
CA VAL A 191 8.48 4.65 -12.74
C VAL A 191 7.37 4.28 -13.70
N THR A 192 7.55 3.27 -14.56
CA THR A 192 6.49 2.80 -15.48
C THR A 192 5.31 2.21 -14.72
N TRP A 193 5.57 1.48 -13.62
CA TRP A 193 4.49 0.93 -12.79
C TRP A 193 3.73 2.04 -12.08
N LEU A 194 4.44 3.03 -11.55
CA LEU A 194 3.84 4.20 -10.94
C LEU A 194 3.03 4.99 -11.97
N SER A 195 3.56 5.21 -13.16
CA SER A 195 2.84 5.93 -14.24
C SER A 195 1.55 5.21 -14.63
N GLY A 196 1.55 3.87 -14.68
CA GLY A 196 0.34 3.08 -14.89
C GLY A 196 -0.67 3.22 -13.75
N ALA A 197 -0.19 3.17 -12.51
CA ALA A 197 -1.01 3.35 -11.31
C ALA A 197 -1.40 4.82 -11.08
N GLU A 198 -0.59 5.77 -11.53
CA GLU A 198 -0.87 7.21 -11.52
C GLU A 198 -1.94 7.60 -12.53
N SER A 199 -2.06 6.87 -13.65
CA SER A 199 -3.14 7.10 -14.61
C SER A 199 -4.52 7.03 -13.96
N ASP A 200 -4.72 6.12 -13.01
CA ASP A 200 -5.94 6.07 -12.19
C ASP A 200 -6.10 7.28 -11.25
N ARG A 201 -5.01 8.02 -11.01
CA ARG A 201 -5.01 9.23 -10.18
C ARG A 201 -4.91 10.52 -10.98
N GLU A 202 -4.63 10.42 -12.26
CA GLU A 202 -4.57 11.58 -13.15
C GLU A 202 -5.88 12.36 -13.11
N GLU A 203 -7.01 11.65 -13.11
CA GLU A 203 -8.32 12.30 -12.97
C GLU A 203 -8.48 13.01 -11.62
N VAL A 204 -7.87 12.49 -10.54
CA VAL A 204 -7.88 13.16 -9.23
C VAL A 204 -7.04 14.44 -9.27
N HIS A 205 -5.88 14.42 -9.93
CA HIS A 205 -5.04 15.61 -10.11
C HIS A 205 -5.73 16.65 -11.00
N GLN A 206 -6.29 16.22 -12.12
CA GLN A 206 -7.04 17.08 -13.03
C GLN A 206 -8.26 17.69 -12.33
N ALA A 207 -9.07 16.88 -11.64
CA ALA A 207 -10.22 17.38 -10.87
C ALA A 207 -9.78 18.35 -9.78
N THR A 208 -8.64 18.08 -9.09
CA THR A 208 -8.08 18.98 -8.09
C THR A 208 -7.72 20.32 -8.74
N GLY A 209 -7.01 20.30 -9.87
CA GLY A 209 -6.67 21.50 -10.63
C GLY A 209 -7.89 22.31 -11.06
N MET A 210 -8.93 21.63 -11.56
CA MET A 210 -10.20 22.27 -11.93
C MET A 210 -10.88 22.96 -10.73
N ILE A 211 -10.90 22.29 -9.56
CA ILE A 211 -11.47 22.84 -8.33
C ILE A 211 -10.66 24.05 -7.87
N MET A 212 -9.32 23.97 -7.94
CA MET A 212 -8.43 25.11 -7.62
C MET A 212 -8.79 26.34 -8.46
N MET A 213 -8.88 26.17 -9.76
CA MET A 213 -9.21 27.27 -10.69
C MET A 213 -10.62 27.81 -10.47
N GLN A 214 -11.58 26.94 -10.23
CA GLN A 214 -13.00 27.30 -10.10
C GLN A 214 -13.30 28.03 -8.78
N LEU A 215 -12.61 27.66 -7.70
CA LEU A 215 -12.89 28.15 -6.36
C LEU A 215 -11.80 29.09 -5.81
N GLY A 216 -10.68 29.27 -6.53
CA GLY A 216 -9.57 30.11 -6.09
C GLY A 216 -8.89 29.60 -4.80
N VAL A 217 -8.81 28.28 -4.63
CA VAL A 217 -8.27 27.64 -3.42
C VAL A 217 -6.94 26.94 -3.69
N SER A 218 -6.19 26.59 -2.63
CA SER A 218 -4.96 25.81 -2.74
C SER A 218 -5.25 24.37 -3.21
N ALA A 219 -4.21 23.66 -3.69
CA ALA A 219 -4.31 22.26 -4.09
C ALA A 219 -4.74 21.36 -2.91
N GLU A 220 -4.24 21.65 -1.72
CA GLU A 220 -4.60 20.93 -0.51
C GLU A 220 -6.09 21.09 -0.18
N GLU A 221 -6.60 22.32 -0.21
CA GLU A 221 -8.01 22.59 0.03
C GLU A 221 -8.89 22.03 -1.07
N ALA A 222 -8.49 22.11 -2.34
CA ALA A 222 -9.22 21.53 -3.46
C ALA A 222 -9.36 20.01 -3.31
N LEU A 223 -8.27 19.31 -2.95
CA LEU A 223 -8.31 17.87 -2.68
C LEU A 223 -9.16 17.53 -1.47
N LEU A 224 -9.11 18.34 -0.41
CA LEU A 224 -9.97 18.16 0.77
C LEU A 224 -11.45 18.26 0.38
N ARG A 225 -11.82 19.22 -0.45
CA ARG A 225 -13.19 19.40 -0.96
C ARG A 225 -13.63 18.24 -1.85
N LEU A 226 -12.75 17.73 -2.72
CA LEU A 226 -13.00 16.56 -3.54
C LEU A 226 -13.29 15.33 -2.65
N ARG A 227 -12.48 15.09 -1.64
CA ARG A 227 -12.64 14.02 -0.65
C ARG A 227 -13.93 14.16 0.15
N ALA A 228 -14.23 15.36 0.63
CA ALA A 228 -15.48 15.63 1.36
C ALA A 228 -16.72 15.36 0.49
N ARG A 229 -16.69 15.73 -0.79
CA ARG A 229 -17.76 15.43 -1.75
C ARG A 229 -17.90 13.93 -2.00
N ALA A 230 -16.77 13.22 -2.16
CA ALA A 230 -16.75 11.78 -2.33
C ALA A 230 -17.37 11.08 -1.12
N PHE A 231 -16.96 11.47 0.08
CA PHE A 231 -17.50 10.96 1.34
C PHE A 231 -19.01 11.19 1.44
N ALA A 232 -19.48 12.42 1.17
CA ALA A 232 -20.90 12.78 1.22
C ALA A 232 -21.76 11.98 0.24
N GLN A 233 -21.17 11.53 -0.88
CA GLN A 233 -21.82 10.71 -1.90
C GLN A 233 -21.66 9.20 -1.66
N GLY A 234 -20.92 8.78 -0.63
CA GLY A 234 -20.58 7.37 -0.40
C GLY A 234 -19.74 6.76 -1.54
N ARG A 235 -18.93 7.57 -2.23
CA ARG A 235 -18.11 7.20 -3.38
C ARG A 235 -16.64 7.42 -3.07
N THR A 236 -15.75 6.88 -3.90
CA THR A 236 -14.31 7.15 -3.80
C THR A 236 -13.96 8.50 -4.42
N ALA A 237 -12.81 9.07 -3.99
CA ALA A 237 -12.32 10.32 -4.57
C ALA A 237 -12.03 10.18 -6.07
N THR A 238 -11.46 9.07 -6.49
CA THR A 238 -11.22 8.72 -7.90
C THR A 238 -12.52 8.68 -8.70
N HIS A 239 -13.57 8.05 -8.16
CA HIS A 239 -14.86 7.99 -8.83
C HIS A 239 -15.52 9.38 -9.02
N VAL A 240 -15.39 10.25 -8.01
CA VAL A 240 -15.92 11.62 -8.13
C VAL A 240 -15.07 12.45 -9.07
N ALA A 241 -13.75 12.26 -9.07
CA ALA A 241 -12.82 12.92 -9.99
C ALA A 241 -13.19 12.61 -11.46
N ARG A 242 -13.37 11.33 -11.80
CA ARG A 242 -13.84 10.89 -13.13
C ARG A 242 -15.16 11.54 -13.58
N ALA A 243 -16.03 11.86 -12.63
CA ALA A 243 -17.28 12.56 -12.96
C ALA A 243 -17.12 14.09 -13.13
N ILE A 244 -16.02 14.66 -12.60
CA ILE A 244 -15.70 16.10 -12.71
C ILE A 244 -14.89 16.36 -13.99
N VAL A 245 -13.94 15.49 -14.30
CA VAL A 245 -13.10 15.59 -15.50
C VAL A 245 -13.91 15.04 -16.67
N PRO A 246 -14.43 15.89 -17.57
CA PRO A 246 -15.06 15.39 -18.78
C PRO A 246 -13.97 14.66 -19.57
N THR A 247 -14.27 13.48 -20.09
CA THR A 247 -13.43 12.77 -21.06
C THR A 247 -13.26 13.67 -22.28
N MET A 248 -12.23 14.48 -22.29
CA MET A 248 -11.75 15.14 -23.49
C MET A 248 -11.03 14.07 -24.30
N ASP A 249 -11.76 13.43 -25.19
CA ASP A 249 -11.17 12.63 -26.25
C ASP A 249 -10.55 13.62 -27.25
N LEU A 250 -9.25 13.92 -27.07
CA LEU A 250 -8.46 14.76 -28.00
C LEU A 250 -8.02 14.00 -29.24
N ARG A 251 -8.66 12.90 -29.58
CA ARG A 251 -8.29 12.04 -30.71
C ARG A 251 -9.05 12.34 -32.02
N ASP A 252 -9.90 13.34 -32.04
CA ASP A 252 -10.58 13.79 -33.25
C ASP A 252 -10.22 15.26 -33.53
N ASP A 253 -9.01 15.47 -34.10
CA ASP A 253 -8.66 16.55 -35.04
C ASP A 253 -7.42 16.16 -35.85
#